data_c8fd78e0a793255c1bed73cac58236b6
#
_entry.id   c8fd78e0a793255c1bed73cac58236b6
#
_cell.length_a   1.000
_cell.length_b   1.000
_cell.length_c   1.000
_cell.angle_alpha   90.00
_cell.angle_beta   90.00
_cell.angle_gamma   90.00
#
_symmetry.space_group_name_H-M   'P 1'
#
loop_
_entity.id
_entity.type
_entity.pdbx_description
1 polymer ?
#
loop_
_entity_poly.entity_id
_entity_poly.type
_entity_poly.pdbx_seq_one_letter_code
_entity_poly.pdbx_strand_id
1 'polypeptide(L)'
;SLRDIEACLRSQSNKLYHMGIRGTVSRSTLADANEQRDWRIYAELAHTLIATARSLYSTEPFIEELDETVYALASTTIDLCLSLFPWATFRKRKGAVKLHTLLDLRGNIPTFIYISDGKLHDVNVLDILPLEPGAFYVMDRGYVDFERLYAITQAAAFFVTRAKSNLKFRRLYSRQVDRATGMICDQTIVLTGPISKKDYPEKLRRIKYNDPQSGKTLVFLTNNFTLPTLTIAQLYRSRWQVELFFKWIKQNLRIKTFYGTSENAVKTQVWIAISVYVLVAIMKKQLRLQESL
;
A
#
# COMPACT_ATOMS: atom_id res chain seq x y z
N SER A 1 3.84 24.48 -10.71
CA SER A 1 4.78 24.32 -11.86
C SER A 1 6.23 24.52 -11.39
N LEU A 2 7.23 24.18 -12.21
CA LEU A 2 8.62 24.49 -11.90
C LEU A 2 8.86 26.00 -11.73
N ARG A 3 8.05 26.84 -12.36
CA ARG A 3 8.09 28.29 -12.16
C ARG A 3 7.66 28.68 -10.74
N ASP A 4 6.67 28.02 -10.19
CA ASP A 4 6.21 28.30 -8.82
C ASP A 4 7.29 27.90 -7.81
N ILE A 5 7.97 26.77 -8.06
CA ILE A 5 9.10 26.33 -7.23
C ILE A 5 10.23 27.34 -7.30
N GLU A 6 10.61 27.81 -8.48
CA GLU A 6 11.62 28.86 -8.66
C GLU A 6 11.24 30.14 -7.92
N ALA A 7 9.98 30.59 -8.03
CA ALA A 7 9.48 31.77 -7.32
C ALA A 7 9.54 31.59 -5.80
N CYS A 8 9.13 30.42 -5.28
CA CYS A 8 9.24 30.10 -3.85
C CYS A 8 10.71 30.10 -3.38
N LEU A 9 11.63 29.53 -4.15
CA LEU A 9 13.05 29.54 -3.80
C LEU A 9 13.61 30.97 -3.77
N ARG A 10 13.23 31.79 -4.74
CA ARG A 10 13.65 33.21 -4.76
C ARG A 10 13.13 33.98 -3.54
N SER A 11 11.88 33.77 -3.15
CA SER A 11 11.27 34.44 -1.98
C SER A 11 11.92 34.05 -0.64
N GLN A 12 12.59 32.89 -0.60
CA GLN A 12 13.26 32.35 0.58
C GLN A 12 14.79 32.37 0.45
N SER A 13 15.34 33.24 -0.38
CA SER A 13 16.78 33.27 -0.72
C SER A 13 17.71 33.35 0.50
N ASN A 14 17.30 34.06 1.55
CA ASN A 14 18.00 34.15 2.82
C ASN A 14 18.08 32.81 3.60
N LYS A 15 17.16 31.89 3.34
CA LYS A 15 17.12 30.55 3.98
C LYS A 15 17.84 29.49 3.15
N LEU A 16 18.04 29.72 1.85
CA LEU A 16 18.66 28.75 0.94
C LEU A 16 20.10 28.40 1.32
N TYR A 17 20.84 29.35 1.87
CA TYR A 17 22.19 29.12 2.35
C TYR A 17 22.23 28.02 3.43
N HIS A 18 21.29 28.03 4.37
CA HIS A 18 21.17 27.00 5.42
C HIS A 18 20.75 25.63 4.89
N MET A 19 20.21 25.60 3.68
CA MET A 19 19.86 24.36 2.95
C MET A 19 21.00 23.86 2.05
N GLY A 20 22.19 24.50 2.11
CA GLY A 20 23.33 24.16 1.26
C GLY A 20 23.24 24.72 -0.17
N ILE A 21 22.25 25.55 -0.48
CA ILE A 21 22.05 26.16 -1.80
C ILE A 21 22.71 27.52 -1.83
N ARG A 22 23.88 27.61 -2.48
CA ARG A 22 24.73 28.84 -2.48
C ARG A 22 24.42 29.85 -3.60
N GLY A 23 23.44 29.57 -4.44
CA GLY A 23 23.11 30.43 -5.58
C GLY A 23 21.65 30.37 -5.95
N THR A 24 21.29 31.12 -6.99
CA THR A 24 19.92 31.07 -7.55
C THR A 24 19.68 29.76 -8.29
N VAL A 25 18.55 29.13 -8.03
CA VAL A 25 18.13 27.93 -8.74
C VAL A 25 17.10 28.32 -9.80
N SER A 26 17.45 28.15 -11.07
CA SER A 26 16.56 28.44 -12.19
C SER A 26 15.63 27.27 -12.48
N ARG A 27 14.54 27.57 -13.19
CA ARG A 27 13.61 26.54 -13.68
C ARG A 27 14.30 25.49 -14.55
N SER A 28 15.24 25.89 -15.42
CA SER A 28 16.02 24.97 -16.27
C SER A 28 16.86 24.01 -15.42
N THR A 29 17.56 24.54 -14.40
CA THR A 29 18.31 23.70 -13.47
C THR A 29 17.44 22.65 -12.78
N LEU A 30 16.21 23.02 -12.38
CA LEU A 30 15.27 22.08 -11.79
C LEU A 30 14.79 21.02 -12.80
N ALA A 31 14.52 21.44 -14.05
CA ALA A 31 14.12 20.53 -15.12
C ALA A 31 15.24 19.53 -15.44
N ASP A 32 16.47 20.01 -15.65
CA ASP A 32 17.64 19.19 -15.95
C ASP A 32 17.93 18.20 -14.80
N ALA A 33 17.84 18.66 -13.56
CA ALA A 33 18.01 17.78 -12.39
C ALA A 33 16.95 16.68 -12.34
N ASN A 34 15.70 16.99 -12.68
CA ASN A 34 14.61 16.00 -12.70
C ASN A 34 14.76 14.94 -13.80
N GLU A 35 15.35 15.32 -14.94
CA GLU A 35 15.59 14.39 -16.05
C GLU A 35 16.88 13.57 -15.88
N GLN A 36 17.96 14.17 -15.37
CA GLN A 36 19.31 13.58 -15.40
C GLN A 36 19.70 12.87 -14.11
N ARG A 37 19.22 13.33 -12.94
CA ARG A 37 19.54 12.68 -11.67
C ARG A 37 18.80 11.38 -11.55
N ASP A 38 19.51 10.31 -11.19
CA ASP A 38 18.91 8.98 -11.02
C ASP A 38 17.84 9.01 -9.93
N TRP A 39 16.64 8.52 -10.26
CA TRP A 39 15.51 8.43 -9.33
C TRP A 39 15.82 7.59 -8.07
N ARG A 40 16.82 6.69 -8.13
CA ARG A 40 17.22 5.86 -6.99
C ARG A 40 17.76 6.68 -5.83
N ILE A 41 18.35 7.86 -6.08
CA ILE A 41 18.80 8.80 -5.03
C ILE A 41 17.61 9.16 -4.11
N TYR A 42 16.46 9.43 -4.70
CA TYR A 42 15.25 9.78 -3.96
C TYR A 42 14.59 8.56 -3.31
N ALA A 43 14.70 7.39 -3.93
CA ALA A 43 14.24 6.12 -3.34
C ALA A 43 15.06 5.77 -2.09
N GLU A 44 16.38 5.89 -2.12
CA GLU A 44 17.25 5.66 -0.96
C GLU A 44 16.96 6.63 0.19
N LEU A 45 16.76 7.91 -0.12
CA LEU A 45 16.29 8.88 0.87
C LEU A 45 14.96 8.47 1.49
N ALA A 46 13.99 8.08 0.67
CA ALA A 46 12.70 7.63 1.15
C ALA A 46 12.83 6.40 2.06
N HIS A 47 13.65 5.41 1.70
CA HIS A 47 13.88 4.23 2.53
C HIS A 47 14.50 4.58 3.89
N THR A 48 15.44 5.52 3.93
CA THR A 48 16.01 6.03 5.19
C THR A 48 14.95 6.69 6.07
N LEU A 49 14.10 7.52 5.48
CA LEU A 49 12.99 8.17 6.18
C LEU A 49 11.95 7.15 6.67
N ILE A 50 11.62 6.15 5.85
CA ILE A 50 10.71 5.05 6.20
C ILE A 50 11.24 4.28 7.40
N ALA A 51 12.53 3.92 7.42
CA ALA A 51 13.15 3.24 8.55
C ALA A 51 13.04 4.07 9.85
N THR A 52 13.31 5.38 9.77
CA THR A 52 13.13 6.31 10.88
C THR A 52 11.68 6.37 11.36
N ALA A 53 10.73 6.52 10.44
CA ALA A 53 9.32 6.57 10.76
C ALA A 53 8.84 5.26 11.42
N ARG A 54 9.17 4.10 10.86
CA ARG A 54 8.82 2.79 11.45
C ARG A 54 9.31 2.66 12.89
N SER A 55 10.55 3.09 13.17
CA SER A 55 11.08 3.09 14.54
C SER A 55 10.25 3.97 15.49
N LEU A 56 9.85 5.18 15.04
CA LEU A 56 9.05 6.11 15.85
C LEU A 56 7.63 5.62 16.14
N TYR A 57 7.05 4.82 15.24
CA TYR A 57 5.69 4.29 15.36
C TYR A 57 5.64 2.85 15.89
N SER A 58 6.78 2.20 16.14
CA SER A 58 6.87 0.77 16.51
C SER A 58 6.10 0.39 17.77
N THR A 59 5.96 1.32 18.71
CA THR A 59 5.27 1.12 20.00
C THR A 59 3.80 1.53 19.98
N GLU A 60 3.29 2.05 18.85
CA GLU A 60 1.88 2.42 18.78
C GLU A 60 0.99 1.20 18.61
N PRO A 61 -0.04 1.02 19.44
CA PRO A 61 -1.00 -0.04 19.24
C PRO A 61 -1.83 0.27 17.99
N PHE A 62 -1.99 -0.73 17.11
CA PHE A 62 -2.88 -0.63 15.96
C PHE A 62 -4.28 -1.16 16.29
N ILE A 63 -4.34 -2.31 16.94
CA ILE A 63 -5.52 -2.91 17.57
C ILE A 63 -5.07 -3.35 18.95
N GLU A 64 -5.82 -3.01 20.01
CA GLU A 64 -5.43 -3.24 21.42
C GLU A 64 -5.04 -4.69 21.74
N GLU A 65 -5.58 -5.66 20.98
CA GLU A 65 -5.37 -7.08 21.18
C GLU A 65 -4.33 -7.71 20.22
N LEU A 66 -3.60 -6.89 19.43
CA LEU A 66 -2.73 -7.40 18.37
C LEU A 66 -1.33 -6.77 18.42
N ASP A 67 -0.35 -7.56 18.84
CA ASP A 67 1.06 -7.15 18.88
C ASP A 67 1.76 -7.29 17.53
N GLU A 68 1.22 -8.14 16.64
CA GLU A 68 1.81 -8.41 15.34
C GLU A 68 1.71 -7.23 14.38
N THR A 69 2.65 -7.14 13.45
CA THR A 69 2.61 -6.12 12.41
C THR A 69 1.50 -6.41 11.41
N VAL A 70 0.74 -5.39 11.08
CA VAL A 70 -0.34 -5.47 10.07
C VAL A 70 -0.02 -4.60 8.88
N TYR A 71 0.01 -5.21 7.73
CA TYR A 71 0.24 -4.55 6.46
C TYR A 71 -1.03 -4.51 5.60
N ALA A 72 -1.32 -3.37 4.99
CA ALA A 72 -2.31 -3.25 3.94
C ALA A 72 -1.61 -3.20 2.57
N LEU A 73 -1.93 -4.14 1.69
CA LEU A 73 -1.42 -4.17 0.32
C LEU A 73 -2.48 -3.68 -0.65
N ALA A 74 -2.13 -2.70 -1.45
CA ALA A 74 -2.95 -2.25 -2.57
C ALA A 74 -2.11 -1.62 -3.68
N SER A 75 -2.74 -1.35 -4.81
CA SER A 75 -2.15 -0.59 -5.90
C SER A 75 -3.06 0.56 -6.31
N THR A 76 -2.46 1.58 -6.89
CA THR A 76 -3.21 2.66 -7.52
C THR A 76 -2.64 2.99 -8.89
N THR A 77 -3.51 3.30 -9.84
CA THR A 77 -3.12 3.71 -11.19
C THR A 77 -3.00 5.23 -11.25
N ILE A 78 -1.93 5.69 -11.87
CA ILE A 78 -1.69 7.09 -12.20
C ILE A 78 -1.76 7.19 -13.72
N ASP A 79 -2.83 7.80 -14.21
CA ASP A 79 -3.06 7.97 -15.65
C ASP A 79 -2.08 8.97 -16.24
N LEU A 80 -1.51 8.62 -17.40
CA LEU A 80 -0.57 9.44 -18.16
C LEU A 80 -1.11 9.68 -19.58
N CYS A 81 -0.81 10.84 -20.14
CA CYS A 81 -1.10 11.12 -21.54
C CYS A 81 -0.09 10.38 -22.42
N LEU A 82 -0.53 9.39 -23.18
CA LEU A 82 0.36 8.52 -23.97
C LEU A 82 1.21 9.29 -24.99
N SER A 83 0.71 10.40 -25.53
CA SER A 83 1.48 11.25 -26.45
C SER A 83 2.68 11.95 -25.79
N LEU A 84 2.59 12.22 -24.49
CA LEU A 84 3.67 12.82 -23.70
C LEU A 84 4.55 11.77 -23.01
N PHE A 85 4.00 10.56 -22.75
CA PHE A 85 4.67 9.47 -22.03
C PHE A 85 4.60 8.16 -22.84
N PRO A 86 5.24 8.08 -24.02
CA PRO A 86 5.11 6.94 -24.94
C PRO A 86 5.65 5.61 -24.35
N TRP A 87 6.52 5.68 -23.37
CA TRP A 87 7.07 4.53 -22.65
C TRP A 87 6.05 3.89 -21.70
N ALA A 88 5.07 4.64 -21.19
CA ALA A 88 4.11 4.19 -20.15
C ALA A 88 2.85 3.53 -20.75
N THR A 89 3.00 2.69 -21.75
CA THR A 89 1.88 2.06 -22.47
C THR A 89 1.05 1.17 -21.52
N PHE A 90 -0.25 1.48 -21.37
CA PHE A 90 -1.20 0.70 -20.58
C PHE A 90 -2.26 0.01 -21.45
N ARG A 91 -2.92 0.77 -22.32
CA ARG A 91 -3.91 0.30 -23.32
C ARG A 91 -3.62 0.98 -24.66
N LYS A 92 -4.27 0.51 -25.74
CA LYS A 92 -4.05 1.07 -27.11
C LYS A 92 -4.01 2.60 -27.19
N ARG A 93 -4.70 3.32 -26.29
CA ARG A 93 -4.80 4.80 -26.29
C ARG A 93 -4.57 5.44 -24.91
N LYS A 94 -4.08 4.69 -23.93
CA LYS A 94 -3.85 5.21 -22.57
C LYS A 94 -2.46 4.80 -22.07
N GLY A 95 -1.76 5.79 -21.51
CA GLY A 95 -0.57 5.57 -20.69
C GLY A 95 -0.93 5.51 -19.21
N ALA A 96 -0.23 4.72 -18.45
CA ALA A 96 -0.34 4.71 -16.98
C ALA A 96 0.87 4.06 -16.34
N VAL A 97 1.17 4.48 -15.12
CA VAL A 97 2.00 3.74 -14.18
C VAL A 97 1.16 3.28 -13.00
N LYS A 98 1.55 2.15 -12.40
CA LYS A 98 0.96 1.66 -11.16
C LYS A 98 1.93 1.84 -10.02
N LEU A 99 1.40 2.31 -8.90
CA LEU A 99 2.09 2.39 -7.63
C LEU A 99 1.54 1.29 -6.73
N HIS A 100 2.31 0.24 -6.51
CA HIS A 100 2.01 -0.83 -5.56
C HIS A 100 2.62 -0.47 -4.22
N THR A 101 1.85 -0.56 -3.15
CA THR A 101 2.29 -0.14 -1.82
C THR A 101 1.88 -1.15 -0.78
N LEU A 102 2.84 -1.54 0.06
CA LEU A 102 2.59 -2.19 1.33
C LEU A 102 2.67 -1.12 2.42
N LEU A 103 1.56 -0.87 3.10
CA LEU A 103 1.43 0.13 4.14
C LEU A 103 1.44 -0.56 5.51
N ASP A 104 2.43 -0.25 6.35
CA ASP A 104 2.40 -0.61 7.77
C ASP A 104 1.32 0.23 8.45
N LEU A 105 0.31 -0.42 9.01
CA LEU A 105 -0.83 0.25 9.61
C LEU A 105 -0.52 0.89 10.96
N ARG A 106 0.63 0.59 11.55
CA ARG A 106 1.20 1.38 12.64
C ARG A 106 1.75 2.69 12.08
N GLY A 107 1.01 3.75 12.27
CA GLY A 107 1.36 5.08 11.75
C GLY A 107 1.14 5.27 10.24
N ASN A 108 0.58 4.30 9.53
CA ASN A 108 0.32 4.34 8.08
C ASN A 108 1.59 4.63 7.25
N ILE A 109 2.68 3.93 7.55
CA ILE A 109 3.98 4.14 6.91
C ILE A 109 4.14 3.20 5.70
N PRO A 110 4.40 3.70 4.48
CA PRO A 110 4.62 2.85 3.30
C PRO A 110 5.98 2.14 3.43
N THR A 111 5.99 0.83 3.57
CA THR A 111 7.20 0.03 3.82
C THR A 111 7.77 -0.62 2.56
N PHE A 112 6.92 -0.90 1.59
CA PHE A 112 7.31 -1.39 0.29
C PHE A 112 6.60 -0.58 -0.79
N ILE A 113 7.35 -0.19 -1.80
CA ILE A 113 6.85 0.60 -2.93
C ILE A 113 7.46 0.07 -4.20
N TYR A 114 6.58 -0.30 -5.14
CA TYR A 114 6.98 -0.73 -6.45
C TYR A 114 6.23 0.04 -7.53
N ILE A 115 6.97 0.71 -8.41
CA ILE A 115 6.41 1.47 -9.53
C ILE A 115 6.54 0.60 -10.78
N SER A 116 5.42 0.18 -11.34
CA SER A 116 5.36 -0.62 -12.56
C SER A 116 4.67 0.12 -13.70
N ASP A 117 4.79 -0.43 -14.90
CA ASP A 117 3.88 -0.05 -15.98
C ASP A 117 2.42 -0.41 -15.64
N GLY A 118 1.49 0.17 -16.38
CA GLY A 118 0.06 -0.08 -16.15
C GLY A 118 -0.39 -1.51 -16.47
N LYS A 119 0.42 -2.33 -17.16
CA LYS A 119 0.07 -3.69 -17.61
C LYS A 119 0.25 -4.75 -16.52
N LEU A 120 1.15 -4.51 -15.57
CA LEU A 120 1.41 -5.49 -14.52
C LEU A 120 0.12 -5.77 -13.74
N HIS A 121 -0.26 -7.05 -13.63
CA HIS A 121 -1.36 -7.46 -12.77
C HIS A 121 -0.99 -7.28 -11.30
N ASP A 122 -1.89 -6.71 -10.51
CA ASP A 122 -1.63 -6.37 -9.10
C ASP A 122 -1.18 -7.58 -8.27
N VAL A 123 -1.73 -8.76 -8.55
CA VAL A 123 -1.39 -10.00 -7.84
C VAL A 123 0.08 -10.41 -8.02
N ASN A 124 0.72 -10.04 -9.13
CA ASN A 124 2.12 -10.43 -9.40
C ASN A 124 3.11 -9.71 -8.46
N VAL A 125 2.70 -8.65 -7.79
CA VAL A 125 3.55 -7.98 -6.81
C VAL A 125 3.83 -8.87 -5.59
N LEU A 126 2.97 -9.85 -5.32
CA LEU A 126 3.18 -10.82 -4.24
C LEU A 126 4.45 -11.68 -4.44
N ASP A 127 4.93 -11.83 -5.69
CA ASP A 127 6.15 -12.61 -6.00
C ASP A 127 7.44 -11.89 -5.57
N ILE A 128 7.38 -10.57 -5.40
CA ILE A 128 8.53 -9.73 -5.03
C ILE A 128 8.38 -9.08 -3.65
N LEU A 129 7.28 -9.37 -2.96
CA LEU A 129 7.00 -8.79 -1.66
C LEU A 129 7.87 -9.46 -0.58
N PRO A 130 8.64 -8.71 0.23
CA PRO A 130 9.31 -9.28 1.38
C PRO A 130 8.27 -9.69 2.43
N LEU A 131 8.21 -10.99 2.73
CA LEU A 131 7.29 -11.54 3.72
C LEU A 131 7.97 -11.61 5.09
N GLU A 132 7.34 -11.01 6.10
CA GLU A 132 7.79 -11.03 7.49
C GLU A 132 7.02 -12.13 8.25
N PRO A 133 7.70 -13.12 8.86
CA PRO A 133 7.03 -14.11 9.71
C PRO A 133 6.24 -13.47 10.84
N GLY A 134 5.04 -13.97 11.12
CA GLY A 134 4.13 -13.44 12.13
C GLY A 134 3.28 -12.25 11.68
N ALA A 135 3.66 -11.55 10.61
CA ALA A 135 2.91 -10.39 10.14
C ALA A 135 1.59 -10.76 9.42
N PHE A 136 0.62 -9.85 9.47
CA PHE A 136 -0.63 -9.95 8.74
C PHE A 136 -0.61 -9.11 7.45
N TYR A 137 -0.96 -9.73 6.33
CA TYR A 137 -1.11 -9.08 5.02
C TYR A 137 -2.59 -8.97 4.67
N VAL A 138 -3.12 -7.75 4.72
CA VAL A 138 -4.52 -7.46 4.41
C VAL A 138 -4.63 -6.93 2.98
N MET A 139 -5.41 -7.63 2.16
CA MET A 139 -5.51 -7.30 0.73
C MET A 139 -6.92 -7.54 0.19
N ASP A 140 -7.24 -6.94 -0.93
CA ASP A 140 -8.53 -7.12 -1.55
C ASP A 140 -8.63 -8.44 -2.33
N ARG A 141 -9.82 -8.76 -2.86
CA ARG A 141 -10.05 -10.00 -3.63
C ARG A 141 -9.29 -10.06 -4.97
N GLY A 142 -8.73 -8.96 -5.45
CA GLY A 142 -7.91 -8.91 -6.65
C GLY A 142 -6.59 -9.65 -6.47
N TYR A 143 -6.13 -9.75 -5.24
CA TYR A 143 -4.91 -10.48 -4.87
C TYR A 143 -5.15 -11.97 -4.55
N VAL A 144 -6.36 -12.49 -4.73
CA VAL A 144 -6.64 -13.92 -4.47
C VAL A 144 -6.04 -14.78 -5.59
N ASP A 145 -4.90 -15.34 -5.28
CA ASP A 145 -4.16 -16.37 -6.01
C ASP A 145 -3.68 -17.39 -4.97
N PHE A 146 -4.10 -18.64 -5.11
CA PHE A 146 -3.92 -19.61 -4.03
C PHE A 146 -2.48 -20.06 -3.87
N GLU A 147 -1.68 -20.13 -4.93
CA GLU A 147 -0.26 -20.44 -4.86
C GLU A 147 0.49 -19.35 -4.07
N ARG A 148 0.22 -18.08 -4.35
CA ARG A 148 0.82 -16.94 -3.65
C ARG A 148 0.32 -16.79 -2.21
N LEU A 149 -0.95 -17.08 -1.95
CA LEU A 149 -1.48 -17.13 -0.58
C LEU A 149 -0.84 -18.27 0.23
N TYR A 150 -0.51 -19.39 -0.42
CA TYR A 150 0.20 -20.49 0.22
C TYR A 150 1.65 -20.11 0.52
N ALA A 151 2.32 -19.37 -0.37
CA ALA A 151 3.65 -18.83 -0.09
C ALA A 151 3.67 -17.94 1.16
N ILE A 152 2.64 -17.11 1.39
CA ILE A 152 2.51 -16.33 2.64
C ILE A 152 2.41 -17.28 3.85
N THR A 153 1.63 -18.36 3.74
CA THR A 153 1.52 -19.35 4.82
C THR A 153 2.83 -20.06 5.09
N GLN A 154 3.56 -20.46 4.05
CA GLN A 154 4.88 -21.08 4.16
C GLN A 154 5.94 -20.16 4.76
N ALA A 155 5.79 -18.86 4.58
CA ALA A 155 6.64 -17.83 5.22
C ALA A 155 6.27 -17.60 6.70
N ALA A 156 5.41 -18.42 7.30
CA ALA A 156 4.88 -18.28 8.66
C ALA A 156 4.19 -16.91 8.88
N ALA A 157 3.62 -16.32 7.82
CA ALA A 157 2.86 -15.09 7.87
C ALA A 157 1.36 -15.35 7.69
N PHE A 158 0.56 -14.36 8.02
CA PHE A 158 -0.89 -14.44 7.93
C PHE A 158 -1.45 -13.53 6.83
N PHE A 159 -2.57 -13.91 6.27
CA PHE A 159 -3.30 -13.04 5.35
C PHE A 159 -4.78 -12.91 5.73
N VAL A 160 -5.37 -11.79 5.36
CA VAL A 160 -6.81 -11.56 5.40
C VAL A 160 -7.24 -10.97 4.06
N THR A 161 -8.12 -11.69 3.35
CA THR A 161 -8.64 -11.22 2.06
C THR A 161 -10.12 -11.54 1.91
N ARG A 162 -10.76 -11.02 0.86
CA ARG A 162 -12.16 -11.39 0.52
C ARG A 162 -12.19 -12.57 -0.43
N ALA A 163 -13.08 -13.51 -0.15
CA ALA A 163 -13.34 -14.63 -1.05
C ALA A 163 -13.92 -14.15 -2.40
N LYS A 164 -13.51 -14.81 -3.49
CA LYS A 164 -14.20 -14.70 -4.78
C LYS A 164 -15.54 -15.46 -4.70
N SER A 165 -16.57 -15.01 -5.42
CA SER A 165 -17.91 -15.61 -5.41
C SER A 165 -17.95 -17.05 -5.92
N ASN A 166 -17.01 -17.42 -6.78
CA ASN A 166 -16.87 -18.74 -7.38
C ASN A 166 -15.97 -19.71 -6.59
N LEU A 167 -15.67 -19.40 -5.31
CA LEU A 167 -14.83 -20.25 -4.47
C LEU A 167 -15.46 -21.65 -4.31
N LYS A 168 -14.74 -22.70 -4.72
CA LYS A 168 -15.11 -24.10 -4.50
C LYS A 168 -14.43 -24.65 -3.27
N PHE A 169 -15.21 -25.07 -2.29
CA PHE A 169 -14.68 -25.56 -1.01
C PHE A 169 -15.59 -26.61 -0.38
N ARG A 170 -15.04 -27.38 0.53
CA ARG A 170 -15.76 -28.27 1.45
C ARG A 170 -15.54 -27.78 2.87
N ARG A 171 -16.64 -27.60 3.59
CA ARG A 171 -16.60 -27.27 5.02
C ARG A 171 -16.21 -28.53 5.81
N LEU A 172 -15.22 -28.36 6.69
CA LEU A 172 -14.80 -29.40 7.63
C LEU A 172 -15.45 -29.18 9.00
N TYR A 173 -15.47 -27.95 9.48
CA TYR A 173 -15.97 -27.59 10.79
C TYR A 173 -16.62 -26.21 10.76
N SER A 174 -17.59 -25.96 11.66
CA SER A 174 -18.21 -24.65 11.87
C SER A 174 -18.15 -24.30 13.34
N ARG A 175 -17.56 -23.18 13.67
CA ARG A 175 -17.51 -22.63 15.02
C ARG A 175 -18.80 -21.90 15.33
N GLN A 176 -19.16 -21.87 16.61
CA GLN A 176 -20.26 -21.05 17.07
C GLN A 176 -19.88 -19.57 16.93
N VAL A 177 -20.81 -18.74 16.52
CA VAL A 177 -20.63 -17.29 16.34
C VAL A 177 -21.73 -16.54 17.05
N ASP A 178 -21.40 -15.38 17.58
CA ASP A 178 -22.40 -14.46 18.08
C ASP A 178 -23.00 -13.66 16.91
N ARG A 179 -24.26 -13.94 16.62
CA ARG A 179 -25.00 -13.27 15.53
C ARG A 179 -25.34 -11.81 15.84
N ALA A 180 -25.36 -11.43 17.10
CA ALA A 180 -25.61 -10.03 17.49
C ALA A 180 -24.49 -9.10 16.99
N THR A 181 -23.29 -9.62 16.79
CA THR A 181 -22.14 -8.89 16.25
C THR A 181 -22.15 -8.74 14.72
N GLY A 182 -23.15 -9.29 14.04
CA GLY A 182 -23.22 -9.36 12.57
C GLY A 182 -22.51 -10.58 11.97
N MET A 183 -21.90 -11.45 12.80
CA MET A 183 -21.26 -12.69 12.32
C MET A 183 -22.31 -13.72 11.89
N ILE A 184 -22.17 -14.24 10.66
CA ILE A 184 -23.08 -15.26 10.10
C ILE A 184 -22.49 -16.65 10.27
N CYS A 185 -21.21 -16.84 9.97
CA CYS A 185 -20.50 -18.10 10.21
C CYS A 185 -18.98 -17.91 10.29
N ASP A 186 -18.34 -18.84 11.03
CA ASP A 186 -16.91 -19.07 11.10
C ASP A 186 -16.62 -20.53 10.81
N GLN A 187 -15.96 -20.82 9.72
CA GLN A 187 -15.81 -22.17 9.18
C GLN A 187 -14.36 -22.50 8.87
N THR A 188 -13.95 -23.70 9.22
CA THR A 188 -12.74 -24.32 8.68
C THR A 188 -13.11 -25.03 7.40
N ILE A 189 -12.42 -24.72 6.31
CA ILE A 189 -12.67 -25.24 4.98
C ILE A 189 -11.40 -25.81 4.35
N VAL A 190 -11.58 -26.65 3.33
CA VAL A 190 -10.54 -27.05 2.37
C VAL A 190 -11.02 -26.74 0.96
N LEU A 191 -10.11 -26.36 0.10
CA LEU A 191 -10.42 -26.09 -1.30
C LEU A 191 -10.68 -27.39 -2.05
N THR A 192 -11.63 -27.37 -2.99
CA THR A 192 -12.04 -28.56 -3.76
C THR A 192 -11.88 -28.41 -5.27
N GLY A 193 -11.63 -27.19 -5.76
CA GLY A 193 -11.30 -26.97 -7.16
C GLY A 193 -9.96 -27.66 -7.50
N PRO A 194 -9.85 -28.32 -8.66
CA PRO A 194 -8.65 -29.12 -8.99
C PRO A 194 -7.34 -28.32 -8.89
N ILE A 195 -7.32 -27.11 -9.41
CA ILE A 195 -6.17 -26.21 -9.38
C ILE A 195 -5.99 -25.65 -7.96
N SER A 196 -7.02 -25.01 -7.41
CA SER A 196 -6.92 -24.34 -6.10
C SER A 196 -6.59 -25.27 -4.94
N LYS A 197 -7.02 -26.55 -5.00
CA LYS A 197 -6.65 -27.57 -4.01
C LYS A 197 -5.15 -27.92 -4.09
N LYS A 198 -4.59 -27.94 -5.30
CA LYS A 198 -3.15 -28.20 -5.51
C LYS A 198 -2.34 -27.00 -5.02
N ASP A 199 -2.75 -25.79 -5.37
CA ASP A 199 -2.04 -24.55 -5.08
C ASP A 199 -2.10 -24.17 -3.59
N TYR A 200 -3.19 -24.54 -2.90
CA TYR A 200 -3.35 -24.37 -1.45
C TYR A 200 -3.87 -25.64 -0.81
N PRO A 201 -3.01 -26.59 -0.42
CA PRO A 201 -3.41 -27.90 0.10
C PRO A 201 -3.92 -27.88 1.54
N GLU A 202 -3.63 -26.83 2.28
CA GLU A 202 -3.95 -26.71 3.70
C GLU A 202 -5.36 -26.20 3.97
N LYS A 203 -5.72 -26.19 5.25
CA LYS A 203 -7.01 -25.66 5.71
C LYS A 203 -7.00 -24.13 5.64
N LEU A 204 -8.17 -23.59 5.34
CA LEU A 204 -8.44 -22.15 5.39
C LEU A 204 -9.60 -21.88 6.35
N ARG A 205 -9.59 -20.71 6.94
CA ARG A 205 -10.70 -20.18 7.73
C ARG A 205 -11.52 -19.24 6.85
N ARG A 206 -12.82 -19.50 6.80
CA ARG A 206 -13.82 -18.73 6.06
C ARG A 206 -14.79 -18.09 7.05
N ILE A 207 -14.85 -16.77 7.07
CA ILE A 207 -15.72 -16.00 7.95
C ILE A 207 -16.71 -15.24 7.09
N LYS A 208 -18.03 -15.37 7.38
CA LYS A 208 -19.07 -14.59 6.72
C LYS A 208 -19.64 -13.59 7.71
N TYR A 209 -19.62 -12.33 7.34
CA TYR A 209 -19.94 -11.19 8.18
C TYR A 209 -20.91 -10.26 7.47
N ASN A 210 -21.95 -9.82 8.16
CA ASN A 210 -22.84 -8.76 7.70
C ASN A 210 -22.36 -7.45 8.35
N ASP A 211 -21.79 -6.57 7.55
CA ASP A 211 -21.26 -5.32 8.04
C ASP A 211 -22.41 -4.35 8.35
N PRO A 212 -22.62 -3.98 9.64
CA PRO A 212 -23.74 -3.14 10.03
C PRO A 212 -23.64 -1.72 9.49
N GLN A 213 -22.41 -1.23 9.17
CA GLN A 213 -22.22 0.12 8.66
C GLN A 213 -22.58 0.23 7.17
N SER A 214 -22.21 -0.75 6.37
CA SER A 214 -22.45 -0.74 4.92
C SER A 214 -23.67 -1.56 4.49
N GLY A 215 -24.25 -2.37 5.37
CA GLY A 215 -25.32 -3.32 5.08
C GLY A 215 -24.87 -4.47 4.15
N LYS A 216 -23.58 -4.60 3.86
CA LYS A 216 -23.05 -5.59 2.91
C LYS A 216 -22.60 -6.86 3.62
N THR A 217 -22.91 -7.99 3.00
CA THR A 217 -22.35 -9.27 3.44
C THR A 217 -20.95 -9.45 2.83
N LEU A 218 -19.95 -9.60 3.70
CA LEU A 218 -18.56 -9.85 3.35
C LEU A 218 -18.19 -11.29 3.67
N VAL A 219 -17.34 -11.89 2.86
CA VAL A 219 -16.78 -13.24 3.12
C VAL A 219 -15.27 -13.11 3.12
N PHE A 220 -14.66 -13.36 4.29
CA PHE A 220 -13.22 -13.31 4.45
C PHE A 220 -12.61 -14.71 4.34
N LEU A 221 -11.39 -14.77 3.84
CA LEU A 221 -10.49 -15.92 3.89
C LEU A 221 -9.22 -15.53 4.64
N THR A 222 -8.76 -16.43 5.52
CA THR A 222 -7.51 -16.26 6.26
C THR A 222 -6.93 -17.64 6.58
N ASN A 223 -5.61 -17.69 6.79
CA ASN A 223 -4.90 -18.83 7.37
C ASN A 223 -4.74 -18.71 8.90
N ASN A 224 -5.21 -17.63 9.52
CA ASN A 224 -5.19 -17.48 10.97
C ASN A 224 -6.44 -18.09 11.59
N PHE A 225 -6.24 -19.01 12.55
CA PHE A 225 -7.29 -19.73 13.25
C PHE A 225 -7.46 -19.31 14.71
N THR A 226 -6.61 -18.42 15.21
CA THR A 226 -6.55 -18.03 16.63
C THR A 226 -7.30 -16.75 16.93
N LEU A 227 -7.17 -15.73 16.08
CA LEU A 227 -7.81 -14.44 16.32
C LEU A 227 -9.36 -14.52 16.35
N PRO A 228 -10.02 -13.71 17.19
CA PRO A 228 -11.47 -13.55 17.16
C PRO A 228 -11.99 -13.15 15.78
N THR A 229 -13.22 -13.56 15.44
CA THR A 229 -13.85 -13.24 14.15
C THR A 229 -14.00 -11.75 13.90
N LEU A 230 -14.32 -10.99 14.95
CA LEU A 230 -14.43 -9.52 14.87
C LEU A 230 -13.10 -8.86 14.56
N THR A 231 -12.01 -9.33 15.15
CA THR A 231 -10.66 -8.85 14.88
C THR A 231 -10.28 -9.06 13.42
N ILE A 232 -10.61 -10.22 12.82
CA ILE A 232 -10.41 -10.45 11.37
C ILE A 232 -11.22 -9.45 10.53
N ALA A 233 -12.45 -9.14 10.91
CA ALA A 233 -13.27 -8.15 10.21
C ALA A 233 -12.70 -6.73 10.35
N GLN A 234 -12.18 -6.37 11.52
CA GLN A 234 -11.51 -5.09 11.78
C GLN A 234 -10.21 -4.97 10.98
N LEU A 235 -9.39 -6.04 10.93
CA LEU A 235 -8.20 -6.10 10.08
C LEU A 235 -8.54 -5.86 8.61
N TYR A 236 -9.59 -6.48 8.10
CA TYR A 236 -9.99 -6.22 6.72
C TYR A 236 -10.49 -4.78 6.50
N ARG A 237 -11.20 -4.20 7.45
CA ARG A 237 -11.66 -2.82 7.38
C ARG A 237 -10.50 -1.83 7.35
N SER A 238 -9.47 -2.08 8.12
CA SER A 238 -8.28 -1.20 8.18
C SER A 238 -7.49 -1.15 6.85
N ARG A 239 -7.71 -2.09 5.93
CA ARG A 239 -7.17 -2.00 4.56
C ARG A 239 -7.47 -0.66 3.88
N TRP A 240 -8.57 0.01 4.28
CA TRP A 240 -8.94 1.31 3.72
C TRP A 240 -7.88 2.40 3.93
N GLN A 241 -7.00 2.24 4.90
CA GLN A 241 -5.92 3.20 5.17
C GLN A 241 -4.97 3.37 3.97
N VAL A 242 -4.70 2.32 3.20
CA VAL A 242 -3.87 2.43 2.00
C VAL A 242 -4.55 3.25 0.89
N GLU A 243 -5.88 3.23 0.82
CA GLU A 243 -6.63 4.07 -0.11
C GLU A 243 -6.57 5.55 0.30
N LEU A 244 -6.60 5.83 1.61
CA LEU A 244 -6.41 7.18 2.15
C LEU A 244 -5.00 7.69 1.88
N PHE A 245 -3.98 6.85 2.05
CA PHE A 245 -2.61 7.16 1.66
C PHE A 245 -2.51 7.54 0.17
N PHE A 246 -3.10 6.75 -0.73
CA PHE A 246 -3.12 7.08 -2.17
C PHE A 246 -3.87 8.37 -2.47
N LYS A 247 -4.98 8.60 -1.79
CA LYS A 247 -5.75 9.85 -1.91
C LYS A 247 -4.88 11.04 -1.51
N TRP A 248 -4.21 10.94 -0.37
CA TRP A 248 -3.34 11.99 0.16
C TRP A 248 -2.21 12.33 -0.83
N ILE A 249 -1.47 11.31 -1.31
CA ILE A 249 -0.39 11.48 -2.30
C ILE A 249 -0.91 12.15 -3.57
N LYS A 250 -2.04 11.69 -4.10
CA LYS A 250 -2.62 12.24 -5.33
C LYS A 250 -3.10 13.68 -5.17
N GLN A 251 -3.64 14.04 -4.02
CA GLN A 251 -4.19 15.37 -3.78
C GLN A 251 -3.13 16.40 -3.40
N ASN A 252 -2.24 16.05 -2.48
CA ASN A 252 -1.30 17.01 -1.90
C ASN A 252 -0.02 17.15 -2.71
N LEU A 253 0.39 16.11 -3.43
CA LEU A 253 1.68 16.09 -4.12
C LEU A 253 1.56 16.17 -5.64
N ARG A 254 0.36 16.47 -6.14
CA ARG A 254 0.07 16.75 -7.56
C ARG A 254 0.68 15.74 -8.54
N ILE A 255 0.77 14.46 -8.18
CA ILE A 255 1.32 13.41 -9.05
C ILE A 255 0.45 13.11 -10.30
N LYS A 256 -0.50 13.99 -10.59
CA LYS A 256 -1.24 14.01 -11.87
C LYS A 256 -0.62 14.92 -12.91
N THR A 257 0.34 15.78 -12.52
CA THR A 257 1.02 16.73 -13.42
C THR A 257 2.51 16.60 -13.17
N PHE A 258 3.17 15.81 -14.02
CA PHE A 258 4.60 15.58 -13.91
C PHE A 258 5.39 16.76 -14.51
N TYR A 259 6.54 17.04 -13.92
CA TYR A 259 7.43 18.14 -14.36
C TYR A 259 8.34 17.72 -15.52
N GLY A 260 8.49 16.41 -15.78
CA GLY A 260 9.21 15.83 -16.88
C GLY A 260 8.46 14.65 -17.46
N THR A 261 8.80 14.21 -18.66
CA THR A 261 8.09 13.16 -19.39
C THR A 261 8.83 11.84 -19.46
N SER A 262 10.10 11.80 -19.06
CA SER A 262 10.87 10.56 -18.98
C SER A 262 10.39 9.65 -17.83
N GLU A 263 10.68 8.36 -17.94
CA GLU A 263 10.44 7.40 -16.86
C GLU A 263 11.18 7.79 -15.59
N ASN A 264 12.41 8.27 -15.74
CA ASN A 264 13.22 8.76 -14.63
C ASN A 264 12.56 9.93 -13.90
N ALA A 265 12.06 10.93 -14.64
CA ALA A 265 11.40 12.09 -14.07
C ALA A 265 10.12 11.73 -13.32
N VAL A 266 9.32 10.81 -13.86
CA VAL A 266 8.10 10.32 -13.20
C VAL A 266 8.42 9.57 -11.92
N LYS A 267 9.38 8.65 -11.94
CA LYS A 267 9.82 7.91 -10.74
C LYS A 267 10.39 8.85 -9.69
N THR A 268 11.23 9.80 -10.10
CA THR A 268 11.78 10.85 -9.22
C THR A 268 10.66 11.59 -8.49
N GLN A 269 9.66 12.09 -9.20
CA GLN A 269 8.57 12.85 -8.59
C GLN A 269 7.72 11.99 -7.64
N VAL A 270 7.47 10.72 -7.97
CA VAL A 270 6.76 9.79 -7.09
C VAL A 270 7.55 9.54 -5.79
N TRP A 271 8.87 9.31 -5.89
CA TRP A 271 9.70 9.07 -4.71
C TRP A 271 9.87 10.31 -3.83
N ILE A 272 9.97 11.50 -4.43
CA ILE A 272 9.91 12.77 -3.68
C ILE A 272 8.58 12.90 -2.94
N ALA A 273 7.47 12.55 -3.59
CA ALA A 273 6.15 12.59 -2.97
C ALA A 273 6.07 11.67 -1.74
N ILE A 274 6.59 10.45 -1.85
CA ILE A 274 6.67 9.50 -0.74
C ILE A 274 7.55 10.04 0.39
N SER A 275 8.72 10.60 0.05
CA SER A 275 9.63 11.21 1.04
C SER A 275 8.94 12.33 1.81
N VAL A 276 8.20 13.20 1.14
CA VAL A 276 7.43 14.28 1.80
C VAL A 276 6.35 13.72 2.72
N TYR A 277 5.59 12.72 2.27
CA TYR A 277 4.60 12.07 3.13
C TYR A 277 5.22 11.52 4.42
N VAL A 278 6.33 10.78 4.29
CA VAL A 278 7.02 10.18 5.43
C VAL A 278 7.63 11.26 6.35
N LEU A 279 8.19 12.33 5.79
CA LEU A 279 8.68 13.48 6.59
C LEU A 279 7.56 14.11 7.40
N VAL A 280 6.37 14.31 6.80
CA VAL A 280 5.20 14.84 7.53
C VAL A 280 4.79 13.88 8.65
N ALA A 281 4.80 12.57 8.42
CA ALA A 281 4.52 11.58 9.45
C ALA A 281 5.54 11.64 10.60
N ILE A 282 6.84 11.75 10.30
CA ILE A 282 7.91 11.89 11.30
C ILE A 282 7.69 13.18 12.12
N MET A 283 7.51 14.31 11.46
CA MET A 283 7.28 15.59 12.12
C MET A 283 6.05 15.56 13.03
N LYS A 284 4.95 14.99 12.53
CA LYS A 284 3.72 14.81 13.30
C LYS A 284 3.98 14.05 14.60
N LYS A 285 4.71 12.93 14.51
CA LYS A 285 5.05 12.10 15.67
C LYS A 285 5.95 12.82 16.66
N GLN A 286 7.02 13.45 16.16
CA GLN A 286 7.99 14.16 17.01
C GLN A 286 7.39 15.39 17.70
N LEU A 287 6.52 16.12 17.01
CA LEU A 287 5.84 17.30 17.54
C LEU A 287 4.54 16.95 18.31
N ARG A 288 4.18 15.68 18.41
CA ARG A 288 2.97 15.17 19.09
C ARG A 288 1.68 15.82 18.57
N LEU A 289 1.60 16.09 17.28
CA LEU A 289 0.41 16.67 16.66
C LEU A 289 -0.71 15.63 16.59
N GLN A 290 -1.93 16.02 16.99
CA GLN A 290 -3.10 15.11 17.02
C GLN A 290 -3.89 15.09 15.71
N GLU A 291 -3.62 16.02 14.79
CA GLU A 291 -4.33 16.09 13.50
C GLU A 291 -4.05 14.85 12.63
N SER A 292 -5.05 14.43 11.83
CA SER A 292 -4.85 13.36 10.83
C SER A 292 -3.84 13.80 9.75
N LEU A 293 -3.14 12.84 9.16
CA LEU A 293 -2.31 13.09 7.97
C LEU A 293 -3.18 13.43 6.77
#